data_65854ea1859a23ba9d96da955dd1b70e
#
_entry.id   65854ea1859a23ba9d96da955dd1b70e
#
_cell.length_a   1.000
_cell.length_b   1.000
_cell.length_c   1.000
_cell.angle_alpha   90.00
_cell.angle_beta   90.00
_cell.angle_gamma   90.00
#
_symmetry.space_group_name_H-M   'P 1'
#
loop_
_entity.id
_entity.type
_entity.pdbx_description
1 polymer ?
#
loop_
_entity_poly.entity_id
_entity_poly.type
_entity_poly.pdbx_seq_one_letter_code
_entity_poly.pdbx_strand_id
1 'polypeptide(L)'
;MTNGTDRAIAPPAIDCRFIQTAQRRVEAMRSNKGDFLEPPVLSDLEEALEQRVQKCELQGENWRNRIYRIELAHRGVVLAKQLVTGTDAMLQYQYEQLRVLAALQIPGLRVPKALALLHAKRLLLIEFAPGKTIEALAWTSDDVVPACELAGKILAGIQLARTESICPMPVEVLERDLAGAPWRLSLREKKILQRTLERLAVVKVSMGEVYYDYKPANLLFENNELFLVDPPDVLWRGVHLWDFACFRSSMRRHLWRLSLRRPYDRHQRTSIRQSLVAFERGYCTSFTNRNPEPPGFALAVRLFELQRNAVLMTMQKAKVSLARQRKPIARGNRLGNPFANRLTLPLLEIEKRWLFQQLARELP
;
A
#
# COMPACT_ATOMS: atom_id res chain seq x y z
N MET A 1 43.05 -27.90 -13.69
CA MET A 1 43.00 -26.49 -13.29
C MET A 1 41.94 -25.81 -14.15
N THR A 2 40.72 -25.79 -13.71
CA THR A 2 39.60 -25.16 -14.43
C THR A 2 39.26 -23.84 -13.72
N ASN A 3 39.62 -22.75 -14.35
CA ASN A 3 39.29 -21.40 -13.91
C ASN A 3 37.78 -21.20 -14.05
N GLY A 4 37.03 -21.43 -12.97
CA GLY A 4 35.65 -21.00 -12.84
C GLY A 4 35.64 -19.47 -12.62
N THR A 5 35.36 -18.73 -13.66
CA THR A 5 35.06 -17.30 -13.55
C THR A 5 33.66 -17.19 -12.90
N ASP A 6 33.64 -16.94 -11.60
CA ASP A 6 32.46 -16.44 -10.88
C ASP A 6 32.01 -15.13 -11.57
N ARG A 7 31.06 -15.25 -12.46
CA ARG A 7 30.32 -14.09 -12.94
C ARG A 7 29.49 -13.59 -11.75
N ALA A 8 30.00 -12.58 -11.07
CA ALA A 8 29.21 -11.80 -10.12
C ALA A 8 27.94 -11.33 -10.86
N ILE A 9 26.80 -11.93 -10.54
CA ILE A 9 25.49 -11.50 -11.03
C ILE A 9 25.32 -10.06 -10.51
N ALA A 10 25.32 -9.10 -11.43
CA ALA A 10 25.07 -7.71 -11.08
C ALA A 10 23.77 -7.63 -10.28
N PRO A 11 23.74 -6.91 -9.15
CA PRO A 11 22.51 -6.79 -8.36
C PRO A 11 21.39 -6.24 -9.25
N PRO A 12 20.19 -6.81 -9.15
CA PRO A 12 19.07 -6.37 -9.98
C PRO A 12 18.82 -4.88 -9.78
N ALA A 13 18.54 -4.18 -10.87
CA ALA A 13 18.37 -2.73 -10.89
C ALA A 13 17.32 -2.29 -9.86
N ILE A 14 17.70 -1.39 -8.98
CA ILE A 14 16.86 -0.77 -7.96
C ILE A 14 15.78 0.06 -8.66
N ASP A 15 14.50 -0.25 -8.45
CA ASP A 15 13.38 0.49 -9.03
C ASP A 15 12.61 1.29 -7.97
N CYS A 16 13.15 2.45 -7.60
CA CYS A 16 12.44 3.41 -6.72
C CYS A 16 11.55 4.39 -7.51
N ARG A 17 11.19 4.09 -8.76
CA ARG A 17 10.43 4.97 -9.66
C ARG A 17 8.92 4.85 -9.45
N PHE A 18 8.46 5.09 -8.23
CA PHE A 18 7.06 4.92 -7.86
C PHE A 18 6.10 5.88 -8.56
N ILE A 19 6.52 7.12 -8.83
CA ILE A 19 5.70 8.12 -9.54
C ILE A 19 5.57 7.74 -11.02
N GLN A 20 6.66 7.36 -11.67
CA GLN A 20 6.64 6.89 -13.06
C GLN A 20 5.75 5.65 -13.21
N THR A 21 5.79 4.75 -12.25
CA THR A 21 4.90 3.58 -12.26
C THR A 21 3.44 3.96 -12.02
N ALA A 22 3.16 4.93 -11.16
CA ALA A 22 1.80 5.46 -11.02
C ALA A 22 1.31 6.08 -12.35
N GLN A 23 2.17 6.76 -13.10
CA GLN A 23 1.86 7.29 -14.42
C GLN A 23 1.53 6.19 -15.43
N ARG A 24 2.35 5.12 -15.51
CA ARG A 24 2.08 3.96 -16.38
C ARG A 24 0.76 3.27 -16.02
N ARG A 25 0.44 3.14 -14.72
CA ARG A 25 -0.87 2.61 -14.28
C ARG A 25 -2.02 3.48 -14.74
N VAL A 26 -1.85 4.80 -14.72
CA VAL A 26 -2.85 5.76 -15.24
C VAL A 26 -3.04 5.59 -16.75
N GLU A 27 -1.98 5.40 -17.50
CA GLU A 27 -2.05 5.15 -18.95
C GLU A 27 -2.78 3.83 -19.23
N ALA A 28 -2.48 2.77 -18.50
CA ALA A 28 -3.20 1.52 -18.58
C ALA A 28 -4.69 1.66 -18.24
N MET A 29 -5.06 2.52 -17.29
CA MET A 29 -6.47 2.84 -17.00
C MET A 29 -7.17 3.54 -18.16
N ARG A 30 -6.45 4.37 -18.93
CA ARG A 30 -6.99 5.11 -20.08
C ARG A 30 -7.16 4.24 -21.31
N SER A 31 -6.20 3.35 -21.55
CA SER A 31 -6.19 2.45 -22.72
C SER A 31 -7.17 1.29 -22.58
N ASN A 32 -7.51 0.91 -21.36
CA ASN A 32 -8.36 -0.25 -21.12
C ASN A 32 -9.84 0.11 -21.32
N LYS A 33 -10.37 -0.21 -22.50
CA LYS A 33 -11.80 -0.27 -22.80
C LYS A 33 -12.39 -1.54 -22.16
N GLY A 34 -12.27 -1.69 -20.84
CA GLY A 34 -12.63 -2.85 -20.03
C GLY A 34 -13.34 -3.97 -20.79
N ASP A 35 -12.65 -5.10 -21.02
CA ASP A 35 -13.34 -6.32 -21.38
C ASP A 35 -14.45 -6.54 -20.37
N PHE A 36 -15.66 -6.73 -20.85
CA PHE A 36 -16.81 -6.95 -19.96
C PHE A 36 -16.67 -8.36 -19.38
N LEU A 37 -15.94 -8.45 -18.27
CA LEU A 37 -15.81 -9.72 -17.55
C LEU A 37 -17.14 -10.06 -16.90
N GLU A 38 -17.68 -11.21 -17.26
CA GLU A 38 -18.88 -11.75 -16.63
C GLU A 38 -18.64 -12.02 -15.13
N PRO A 39 -19.67 -11.90 -14.29
CA PRO A 39 -19.60 -12.37 -12.92
C PRO A 39 -19.18 -13.86 -12.86
N PRO A 40 -18.56 -14.32 -11.77
CA PRO A 40 -18.21 -15.74 -11.64
C PRO A 40 -19.48 -16.60 -11.67
N VAL A 41 -19.42 -17.68 -12.45
CA VAL A 41 -20.50 -18.67 -12.53
C VAL A 41 -20.39 -19.62 -11.33
N LEU A 42 -21.51 -20.00 -10.73
CA LEU A 42 -21.51 -20.84 -9.52
C LEU A 42 -20.83 -22.19 -9.74
N SER A 43 -21.05 -22.83 -10.90
CA SER A 43 -20.41 -24.10 -11.24
C SER A 43 -18.89 -24.02 -11.26
N ASP A 44 -18.32 -22.92 -11.81
CA ASP A 44 -16.86 -22.73 -11.84
C ASP A 44 -16.28 -22.58 -10.41
N LEU A 45 -17.06 -21.93 -9.52
CA LEU A 45 -16.67 -21.78 -8.12
C LEU A 45 -16.76 -23.09 -7.35
N GLU A 46 -17.81 -23.88 -7.58
CA GLU A 46 -18.04 -25.18 -6.95
C GLU A 46 -16.96 -26.18 -7.36
N GLU A 47 -16.60 -26.20 -8.63
CA GLU A 47 -15.49 -27.03 -9.16
C GLU A 47 -14.15 -26.64 -8.51
N ALA A 48 -13.83 -25.34 -8.49
CA ALA A 48 -12.56 -24.85 -7.95
C ALA A 48 -12.42 -25.03 -6.44
N LEU A 49 -13.52 -24.99 -5.70
CA LEU A 49 -13.55 -25.12 -4.24
C LEU A 49 -13.84 -26.55 -3.78
N GLU A 50 -14.20 -27.45 -4.70
CA GLU A 50 -14.67 -28.82 -4.40
C GLU A 50 -15.81 -28.83 -3.37
N GLN A 51 -16.64 -27.78 -3.36
CA GLN A 51 -17.71 -27.56 -2.41
C GLN A 51 -18.88 -26.84 -3.07
N ARG A 52 -20.09 -27.15 -2.60
CA ARG A 52 -21.32 -26.51 -3.06
C ARG A 52 -21.40 -25.05 -2.56
N VAL A 53 -21.71 -24.13 -3.46
CA VAL A 53 -21.90 -22.71 -3.20
C VAL A 53 -23.35 -22.43 -2.93
N GLN A 54 -23.65 -21.83 -1.76
CA GLN A 54 -25.02 -21.41 -1.41
C GLN A 54 -25.34 -20.02 -1.96
N LYS A 55 -24.34 -19.11 -1.91
CA LYS A 55 -24.54 -17.72 -2.28
C LYS A 55 -23.26 -17.10 -2.77
N CYS A 56 -23.37 -16.22 -3.78
CA CYS A 56 -22.27 -15.39 -4.26
C CYS A 56 -22.76 -13.96 -4.39
N GLU A 57 -22.18 -13.04 -3.63
CA GLU A 57 -22.58 -11.63 -3.59
C GLU A 57 -21.42 -10.68 -3.86
N LEU A 58 -21.66 -9.70 -4.73
CA LEU A 58 -20.72 -8.61 -4.95
C LEU A 58 -20.66 -7.70 -3.71
N GLN A 59 -19.53 -7.70 -3.00
CA GLN A 59 -19.28 -6.88 -1.82
C GLN A 59 -18.72 -5.51 -2.17
N GLY A 60 -17.95 -5.42 -3.24
CA GLY A 60 -17.35 -4.17 -3.66
C GLY A 60 -16.78 -4.22 -5.06
N GLU A 61 -16.78 -3.07 -5.69
CA GLU A 61 -16.21 -2.88 -7.01
C GLU A 61 -15.41 -1.58 -7.06
N ASN A 62 -14.26 -1.66 -7.69
CA ASN A 62 -13.48 -0.48 -8.05
C ASN A 62 -13.00 -0.63 -9.50
N TRP A 63 -12.26 0.36 -10.02
CA TRP A 63 -11.77 0.36 -11.40
C TRP A 63 -10.87 -0.83 -11.74
N ARG A 64 -10.37 -1.54 -10.73
CA ARG A 64 -9.39 -2.60 -10.87
C ARG A 64 -9.93 -3.97 -10.52
N ASN A 65 -10.72 -4.07 -9.44
CA ASN A 65 -11.18 -5.32 -8.87
C ASN A 65 -12.66 -5.30 -8.57
N ARG A 66 -13.28 -6.47 -8.67
CA ARG A 66 -14.55 -6.83 -8.03
C ARG A 66 -14.27 -7.83 -6.93
N ILE A 67 -14.88 -7.64 -5.78
CA ILE A 67 -14.75 -8.55 -4.65
C ILE A 67 -16.12 -9.19 -4.41
N TYR A 68 -16.16 -10.50 -4.46
CA TYR A 68 -17.36 -11.28 -4.16
C TYR A 68 -17.17 -12.00 -2.83
N ARG A 69 -18.24 -12.08 -2.06
CA ARG A 69 -18.36 -12.94 -0.88
C ARG A 69 -19.13 -14.18 -1.27
N ILE A 70 -18.53 -15.34 -1.02
CA ILE A 70 -19.06 -16.65 -1.39
C ILE A 70 -19.37 -17.39 -0.09
N GLU A 71 -20.61 -17.80 0.09
CA GLU A 71 -21.04 -18.64 1.21
C GLU A 71 -21.13 -20.11 0.75
N LEU A 72 -20.43 -20.99 1.49
CA LEU A 72 -20.36 -22.41 1.21
C LEU A 72 -21.42 -23.21 2.00
N ALA A 73 -21.84 -24.35 1.46
CA ALA A 73 -22.88 -25.18 2.07
C ALA A 73 -22.52 -25.66 3.49
N HIS A 74 -21.23 -25.87 3.79
CA HIS A 74 -20.74 -26.37 5.07
C HIS A 74 -20.21 -25.25 5.99
N ARG A 75 -20.87 -24.08 5.99
CA ARG A 75 -20.60 -22.92 6.87
C ARG A 75 -19.23 -22.25 6.69
N GLY A 76 -18.67 -22.32 5.52
CA GLY A 76 -17.47 -21.55 5.18
C GLY A 76 -17.82 -20.26 4.44
N VAL A 77 -16.92 -19.27 4.52
CA VAL A 77 -16.95 -18.07 3.69
C VAL A 77 -15.62 -17.95 2.96
N VAL A 78 -15.70 -17.64 1.68
CA VAL A 78 -14.53 -17.42 0.80
C VAL A 78 -14.71 -16.06 0.13
N LEU A 79 -13.62 -15.37 -0.15
CA LEU A 79 -13.61 -14.19 -0.99
C LEU A 79 -13.09 -14.56 -2.38
N ALA A 80 -13.76 -14.02 -3.41
CA ALA A 80 -13.28 -14.07 -4.77
C ALA A 80 -12.91 -12.67 -5.24
N LYS A 81 -11.65 -12.48 -5.61
CA LYS A 81 -11.12 -11.23 -6.17
C LYS A 81 -11.00 -11.38 -7.68
N GLN A 82 -11.89 -10.71 -8.42
CA GLN A 82 -11.87 -10.66 -9.87
C GLN A 82 -11.09 -9.44 -10.34
N LEU A 83 -10.07 -9.64 -11.17
CA LEU A 83 -9.27 -8.56 -11.73
C LEU A 83 -9.94 -8.03 -13.00
N VAL A 84 -10.55 -6.85 -12.91
CA VAL A 84 -11.23 -6.17 -14.03
C VAL A 84 -10.20 -5.55 -15.00
N THR A 85 -9.10 -5.00 -14.46
CA THR A 85 -8.02 -4.42 -15.26
C THR A 85 -6.68 -4.96 -14.81
N GLY A 86 -5.83 -5.32 -15.76
CA GLY A 86 -4.51 -5.90 -15.49
C GLY A 86 -4.29 -7.19 -16.28
N THR A 87 -3.25 -7.93 -15.95
CA THR A 87 -2.85 -9.18 -16.61
C THR A 87 -3.00 -10.37 -15.68
N ASP A 88 -3.09 -11.57 -16.23
CA ASP A 88 -3.14 -12.81 -15.45
C ASP A 88 -1.87 -12.98 -14.61
N ALA A 89 -0.71 -12.53 -15.11
CA ALA A 89 0.54 -12.53 -14.36
C ALA A 89 0.45 -11.74 -13.04
N MET A 90 -0.38 -10.69 -12.98
CA MET A 90 -0.61 -9.94 -11.74
C MET A 90 -1.39 -10.75 -10.71
N LEU A 91 -2.39 -11.53 -11.15
CA LEU A 91 -3.13 -12.44 -10.26
C LEU A 91 -2.27 -13.60 -9.79
N GLN A 92 -1.49 -14.20 -10.72
CA GLN A 92 -0.54 -15.24 -10.38
C GLN A 92 0.46 -14.75 -9.33
N TYR A 93 1.00 -13.55 -9.52
CA TYR A 93 1.91 -12.95 -8.55
C TYR A 93 1.24 -12.74 -7.18
N GLN A 94 0.01 -12.25 -7.12
CA GLN A 94 -0.74 -12.12 -5.86
C GLN A 94 -0.97 -13.46 -5.17
N TYR A 95 -1.33 -14.49 -5.94
CA TYR A 95 -1.49 -15.85 -5.43
C TYR A 95 -0.20 -16.38 -4.78
N GLU A 96 0.93 -16.19 -5.46
CA GLU A 96 2.24 -16.58 -4.95
C GLU A 96 2.65 -15.76 -3.72
N GLN A 97 2.40 -14.45 -3.73
CA GLN A 97 2.73 -13.57 -2.59
C GLN A 97 1.96 -13.94 -1.32
N LEU A 98 0.70 -14.36 -1.40
CA LEU A 98 -0.03 -14.86 -0.24
C LEU A 98 0.69 -16.07 0.37
N ARG A 99 1.15 -17.00 -0.46
CA ARG A 99 1.88 -18.19 0.00
C ARG A 99 3.24 -17.85 0.61
N VAL A 100 3.99 -16.97 -0.04
CA VAL A 100 5.31 -16.51 0.45
C VAL A 100 5.17 -15.80 1.79
N LEU A 101 4.20 -14.87 1.91
CA LEU A 101 3.95 -14.14 3.15
C LEU A 101 3.52 -15.07 4.30
N ALA A 102 2.67 -16.06 4.03
CA ALA A 102 2.26 -17.05 5.01
C ALA A 102 3.44 -17.90 5.51
N ALA A 103 4.40 -18.21 4.64
CA ALA A 103 5.60 -18.98 4.99
C ALA A 103 6.60 -18.22 5.89
N LEU A 104 6.50 -16.88 6.00
CA LEU A 104 7.40 -16.08 6.85
C LEU A 104 7.19 -16.34 8.36
N GLN A 105 6.05 -16.89 8.77
CA GLN A 105 5.72 -17.22 10.16
C GLN A 105 5.98 -16.08 11.17
N ILE A 106 5.67 -14.85 10.78
CA ILE A 106 5.85 -13.66 11.63
C ILE A 106 4.82 -13.67 12.75
N PRO A 107 5.23 -13.55 14.05
CA PRO A 107 4.29 -13.52 15.17
C PRO A 107 3.21 -12.45 15.01
N GLY A 108 1.94 -12.85 15.19
CA GLY A 108 0.78 -11.97 15.06
C GLY A 108 0.35 -11.66 13.62
N LEU A 109 1.10 -12.12 12.60
CA LEU A 109 0.70 -12.04 11.20
C LEU A 109 -0.13 -13.26 10.81
N ARG A 110 -1.29 -12.99 10.23
CA ARG A 110 -2.09 -13.96 9.47
C ARG A 110 -2.17 -13.52 8.02
N VAL A 111 -2.09 -14.47 7.13
CA VAL A 111 -2.25 -14.23 5.69
C VAL A 111 -3.37 -15.16 5.21
N PRO A 112 -4.42 -14.63 4.57
CA PRO A 112 -5.48 -15.46 4.03
C PRO A 112 -4.91 -16.52 3.09
N LYS A 113 -5.35 -17.76 3.24
CA LYS A 113 -4.93 -18.87 2.37
C LYS A 113 -5.40 -18.60 0.94
N ALA A 114 -4.49 -18.66 -0.01
CA ALA A 114 -4.84 -18.69 -1.43
C ALA A 114 -5.39 -20.09 -1.76
N LEU A 115 -6.66 -20.17 -2.13
CA LEU A 115 -7.39 -21.42 -2.34
C LEU A 115 -7.28 -21.90 -3.77
N ALA A 116 -7.61 -21.02 -4.74
CA ALA A 116 -7.54 -21.35 -6.16
C ALA A 116 -7.33 -20.09 -7.02
N LEU A 117 -6.85 -20.31 -8.23
CA LEU A 117 -6.68 -19.28 -9.26
C LEU A 117 -7.34 -19.74 -10.55
N LEU A 118 -8.40 -19.06 -10.95
CA LEU A 118 -9.17 -19.32 -12.18
C LEU A 118 -8.73 -18.32 -13.26
N HIS A 119 -7.72 -18.69 -14.05
CA HIS A 119 -7.12 -17.80 -15.05
C HIS A 119 -8.15 -17.31 -16.09
N ALA A 120 -8.97 -18.20 -16.64
CA ALA A 120 -9.97 -17.85 -17.65
C ALA A 120 -10.97 -16.79 -17.19
N LYS A 121 -11.22 -16.70 -15.88
CA LYS A 121 -12.15 -15.73 -15.26
C LYS A 121 -11.43 -14.58 -14.57
N ARG A 122 -10.09 -14.57 -14.59
CA ARG A 122 -9.25 -13.63 -13.83
C ARG A 122 -9.66 -13.54 -12.37
N LEU A 123 -9.85 -14.68 -11.72
CA LEU A 123 -10.41 -14.78 -10.38
C LEU A 123 -9.43 -15.48 -9.43
N LEU A 124 -9.15 -14.83 -8.32
CA LEU A 124 -8.38 -15.38 -7.21
C LEU A 124 -9.33 -15.66 -6.04
N LEU A 125 -9.40 -16.93 -5.64
CA LEU A 125 -10.17 -17.39 -4.47
C LEU A 125 -9.26 -17.41 -3.25
N ILE A 126 -9.68 -16.72 -2.18
CA ILE A 126 -8.92 -16.61 -0.94
C ILE A 126 -9.82 -16.87 0.26
N GLU A 127 -9.23 -17.37 1.33
CA GLU A 127 -9.89 -17.51 2.62
C GLU A 127 -10.46 -16.16 3.08
N PHE A 128 -11.62 -16.20 3.72
CA PHE A 128 -12.19 -15.01 4.35
C PHE A 128 -11.36 -14.61 5.58
N ALA A 129 -10.84 -13.39 5.56
CA ALA A 129 -10.17 -12.82 6.71
C ALA A 129 -11.19 -12.07 7.59
N PRO A 130 -11.36 -12.48 8.84
CA PRO A 130 -12.24 -11.79 9.78
C PRO A 130 -11.63 -10.48 10.27
N GLY A 131 -12.42 -9.72 11.04
CA GLY A 131 -11.96 -8.51 11.72
C GLY A 131 -12.28 -7.21 11.00
N LYS A 132 -11.81 -6.12 11.60
CA LYS A 132 -12.00 -4.76 11.07
C LYS A 132 -10.69 -4.20 10.58
N THR A 133 -10.70 -3.45 9.49
CA THR A 133 -9.50 -2.75 9.02
C THR A 133 -9.01 -1.77 10.09
N ILE A 134 -7.70 -1.59 10.22
CA ILE A 134 -7.15 -0.55 11.11
C ILE A 134 -7.73 0.82 10.77
N GLU A 135 -8.03 1.08 9.50
CA GLU A 135 -8.72 2.30 9.08
C GLU A 135 -10.11 2.43 9.71
N ALA A 136 -10.88 1.35 9.78
CA ALA A 136 -12.20 1.34 10.42
C ALA A 136 -12.09 1.48 11.96
N LEU A 137 -11.15 0.78 12.57
CA LEU A 137 -10.88 0.89 14.03
C LEU A 137 -10.51 2.33 14.41
N ALA A 138 -9.76 3.04 13.58
CA ALA A 138 -9.41 4.42 13.82
C ALA A 138 -10.63 5.37 13.95
N TRP A 139 -11.83 4.92 13.58
CA TRP A 139 -13.09 5.67 13.75
C TRP A 139 -13.95 5.18 14.90
N THR A 140 -13.72 3.99 15.44
CA THR A 140 -14.70 3.30 16.28
C THR A 140 -14.17 2.66 17.55
N SER A 141 -12.84 2.49 17.70
CA SER A 141 -12.29 1.65 18.77
C SER A 141 -10.91 2.09 19.24
N ASP A 142 -10.62 1.86 20.52
CA ASP A 142 -9.29 2.04 21.11
C ASP A 142 -8.32 0.93 20.72
N ASP A 143 -8.81 -0.18 20.15
CA ASP A 143 -7.99 -1.27 19.59
C ASP A 143 -7.07 -0.79 18.44
N VAL A 144 -7.30 0.40 17.92
CA VAL A 144 -6.45 0.99 16.89
C VAL A 144 -4.99 1.16 17.35
N VAL A 145 -4.74 1.42 18.65
CA VAL A 145 -3.38 1.62 19.18
C VAL A 145 -2.60 0.30 19.17
N PRO A 146 -3.08 -0.79 19.82
CA PRO A 146 -2.39 -2.09 19.77
C PRO A 146 -2.30 -2.66 18.35
N ALA A 147 -3.32 -2.48 17.51
CA ALA A 147 -3.29 -2.89 16.12
C ALA A 147 -2.18 -2.19 15.32
N CYS A 148 -1.98 -0.88 15.53
CA CYS A 148 -0.90 -0.13 14.90
C CYS A 148 0.49 -0.54 15.40
N GLU A 149 0.65 -0.81 16.68
CA GLU A 149 1.93 -1.33 17.21
C GLU A 149 2.28 -2.67 16.60
N LEU A 150 1.31 -3.58 16.53
CA LEU A 150 1.48 -4.88 15.89
C LEU A 150 1.79 -4.74 14.38
N ALA A 151 1.11 -3.80 13.69
CA ALA A 151 1.40 -3.51 12.29
C ALA A 151 2.86 -3.05 12.08
N GLY A 152 3.41 -2.24 12.98
CA GLY A 152 4.82 -1.86 12.96
C GLY A 152 5.75 -3.06 13.11
N LYS A 153 5.50 -3.93 14.09
CA LYS A 153 6.28 -5.16 14.32
C LYS A 153 6.25 -6.10 13.12
N ILE A 154 5.07 -6.30 12.54
CA ILE A 154 4.88 -7.16 11.36
C ILE A 154 5.60 -6.59 10.15
N LEU A 155 5.49 -5.28 9.89
CA LEU A 155 6.20 -4.64 8.78
C LEU A 155 7.71 -4.85 8.92
N ALA A 156 8.27 -4.61 10.09
CA ALA A 156 9.68 -4.85 10.36
C ALA A 156 10.07 -6.31 10.11
N GLY A 157 9.26 -7.27 10.57
CA GLY A 157 9.48 -8.69 10.33
C GLY A 157 9.49 -9.06 8.85
N ILE A 158 8.52 -8.57 8.06
CA ILE A 158 8.47 -8.77 6.61
C ILE A 158 9.73 -8.20 5.95
N GLN A 159 10.12 -6.99 6.31
CA GLN A 159 11.26 -6.31 5.71
C GLN A 159 12.59 -6.99 6.06
N LEU A 160 12.77 -7.44 7.32
CA LEU A 160 13.95 -8.19 7.72
C LEU A 160 14.09 -9.49 6.93
N ALA A 161 12.99 -10.20 6.69
CA ALA A 161 12.99 -11.45 5.92
C ALA A 161 13.24 -11.21 4.41
N ARG A 162 13.01 -9.99 3.91
CA ARG A 162 13.11 -9.62 2.48
C ARG A 162 14.22 -8.62 2.17
N THR A 163 15.11 -8.33 3.12
CA THR A 163 16.27 -7.46 2.90
C THR A 163 17.29 -8.18 2.03
N GLU A 164 17.55 -7.63 0.85
CA GLU A 164 18.55 -8.14 -0.11
C GLU A 164 19.91 -7.46 0.08
N SER A 165 19.91 -6.18 0.45
CA SER A 165 21.13 -5.40 0.65
C SER A 165 20.94 -4.20 1.56
N ILE A 166 22.06 -3.69 2.07
CA ILE A 166 22.15 -2.39 2.75
C ILE A 166 23.12 -1.54 1.93
N CYS A 167 22.61 -0.44 1.39
CA CYS A 167 23.38 0.42 0.48
C CYS A 167 23.12 1.90 0.78
N PRO A 168 23.93 2.82 0.23
CA PRO A 168 23.62 4.24 0.28
C PRO A 168 22.23 4.55 -0.31
N MET A 169 21.58 5.59 0.20
CA MET A 169 20.29 6.04 -0.32
C MET A 169 20.38 6.31 -1.83
N PRO A 170 19.50 5.76 -2.68
CA PRO A 170 19.52 5.97 -4.12
C PRO A 170 18.96 7.36 -4.51
N VAL A 171 19.64 8.42 -4.07
CA VAL A 171 19.17 9.81 -4.17
C VAL A 171 18.91 10.27 -5.59
N GLU A 172 19.74 9.83 -6.56
CA GLU A 172 19.57 10.17 -7.98
C GLU A 172 18.28 9.60 -8.58
N VAL A 173 17.93 8.37 -8.16
CA VAL A 173 16.67 7.72 -8.58
C VAL A 173 15.49 8.45 -7.96
N LEU A 174 15.58 8.80 -6.67
CA LEU A 174 14.54 9.54 -5.95
C LEU A 174 14.36 10.95 -6.53
N GLU A 175 15.44 11.66 -6.83
CA GLU A 175 15.38 12.99 -7.46
C GLU A 175 14.66 12.94 -8.81
N ARG A 176 15.06 11.99 -9.66
CA ARG A 176 14.45 11.79 -10.98
C ARG A 176 12.97 11.44 -10.88
N ASP A 177 12.59 10.56 -9.94
CA ASP A 177 11.21 10.19 -9.73
C ASP A 177 10.38 11.39 -9.23
N LEU A 178 10.87 12.14 -8.24
CA LEU A 178 10.23 13.34 -7.71
C LEU A 178 10.11 14.47 -8.73
N ALA A 179 11.06 14.58 -9.67
CA ALA A 179 10.96 15.52 -10.79
C ALA A 179 9.75 15.24 -11.69
N GLY A 180 9.32 13.97 -11.80
CA GLY A 180 8.10 13.55 -12.51
C GLY A 180 6.80 13.82 -11.76
N ALA A 181 6.85 14.35 -10.54
CA ALA A 181 5.66 14.59 -9.74
C ALA A 181 4.76 15.69 -10.35
N PRO A 182 3.43 15.55 -10.24
CA PRO A 182 2.47 16.47 -10.86
C PRO A 182 2.26 17.76 -10.03
N TRP A 183 3.30 18.28 -9.40
CA TRP A 183 3.27 19.53 -8.63
C TRP A 183 4.22 20.58 -9.20
N ARG A 184 4.02 21.83 -8.80
CA ARG A 184 4.98 22.91 -9.01
C ARG A 184 5.66 23.20 -7.67
N LEU A 185 6.99 23.12 -7.66
CA LEU A 185 7.79 23.48 -6.49
C LEU A 185 8.24 24.94 -6.59
N SER A 186 8.09 25.69 -5.50
CA SER A 186 8.71 26.99 -5.33
C SER A 186 10.23 26.88 -5.26
N LEU A 187 10.95 27.98 -5.45
CA LEU A 187 12.41 28.01 -5.32
C LEU A 187 12.87 27.54 -3.93
N ARG A 188 12.11 27.90 -2.87
CA ARG A 188 12.38 27.45 -1.51
C ARG A 188 12.20 25.94 -1.36
N GLU A 189 11.11 25.36 -1.89
CA GLU A 189 10.87 23.91 -1.85
C GLU A 189 11.94 23.13 -2.63
N LYS A 190 12.37 23.64 -3.78
CA LYS A 190 13.48 23.05 -4.56
C LYS A 190 14.79 23.02 -3.76
N LYS A 191 15.14 24.13 -3.07
CA LYS A 191 16.34 24.19 -2.23
C LYS A 191 16.25 23.22 -1.04
N ILE A 192 15.07 23.11 -0.40
CA ILE A 192 14.86 22.15 0.69
C ILE A 192 15.04 20.73 0.17
N LEU A 193 14.43 20.38 -0.97
CA LEU A 193 14.54 19.05 -1.56
C LEU A 193 15.99 18.70 -1.90
N GLN A 194 16.70 19.60 -2.56
CA GLN A 194 18.09 19.41 -2.91
C GLN A 194 18.96 19.15 -1.66
N ARG A 195 18.89 20.00 -0.64
CA ARG A 195 19.62 19.80 0.63
C ARG A 195 19.24 18.48 1.32
N THR A 196 17.96 18.08 1.25
CA THR A 196 17.51 16.80 1.78
C THR A 196 18.17 15.63 1.09
N LEU A 197 18.23 15.64 -0.24
CA LEU A 197 18.88 14.60 -1.05
C LEU A 197 20.39 14.55 -0.79
N GLU A 198 21.06 15.70 -0.78
CA GLU A 198 22.49 15.80 -0.45
C GLU A 198 22.82 15.18 0.91
N ARG A 199 22.00 15.48 1.94
CA ARG A 199 22.19 14.94 3.29
C ARG A 199 21.91 13.44 3.37
N LEU A 200 20.96 12.94 2.59
CA LEU A 200 20.59 11.52 2.57
C LEU A 200 21.52 10.67 1.72
N ALA A 201 22.35 11.25 0.86
CA ALA A 201 23.25 10.49 -0.03
C ALA A 201 24.22 9.58 0.74
N VAL A 202 24.61 9.96 1.96
CA VAL A 202 25.52 9.19 2.83
C VAL A 202 24.79 8.22 3.77
N VAL A 203 23.46 8.29 3.83
CA VAL A 203 22.66 7.45 4.73
C VAL A 203 22.49 6.07 4.12
N LYS A 204 22.83 5.03 4.88
CA LYS A 204 22.60 3.64 4.47
C LYS A 204 21.18 3.24 4.74
N VAL A 205 20.55 2.54 3.80
CA VAL A 205 19.17 2.06 3.88
C VAL A 205 19.08 0.59 3.47
N SER A 206 18.10 -0.10 4.05
CA SER A 206 17.77 -1.46 3.66
C SER A 206 16.96 -1.44 2.35
N MET A 207 17.39 -2.27 1.42
CA MET A 207 16.80 -2.46 0.10
C MET A 207 16.32 -3.90 -0.04
N GLY A 208 15.23 -4.07 -0.72
CA GLY A 208 14.67 -5.39 -1.02
C GLY A 208 13.29 -5.29 -1.62
N GLU A 209 12.54 -6.37 -1.51
CA GLU A 209 11.15 -6.38 -1.95
C GLU A 209 10.28 -5.55 -0.99
N VAL A 210 9.54 -4.59 -1.54
CA VAL A 210 8.59 -3.74 -0.80
C VAL A 210 7.16 -4.19 -1.07
N TYR A 211 6.30 -4.05 -0.04
CA TYR A 211 4.87 -4.37 -0.15
C TYR A 211 4.13 -3.36 -1.04
N TYR A 212 4.66 -2.16 -1.19
CA TYR A 212 4.18 -1.04 -2.00
C TYR A 212 2.92 -0.35 -1.47
N ASP A 213 1.92 -1.06 -0.98
CA ASP A 213 0.66 -0.50 -0.49
C ASP A 213 0.33 -0.95 0.94
N TYR A 214 1.38 -1.01 1.81
CA TYR A 214 1.23 -1.32 3.23
C TYR A 214 0.52 -0.18 3.93
N LYS A 215 -0.78 -0.31 4.12
CA LYS A 215 -1.63 0.76 4.67
C LYS A 215 -2.72 0.21 5.59
N PRO A 216 -3.28 1.04 6.50
CA PRO A 216 -4.31 0.64 7.46
C PRO A 216 -5.55 -0.03 6.87
N ALA A 217 -5.91 0.31 5.61
CA ALA A 217 -7.05 -0.28 4.91
C ALA A 217 -6.82 -1.73 4.45
N ASN A 218 -5.56 -2.18 4.35
CA ASN A 218 -5.19 -3.53 3.90
C ASN A 218 -4.81 -4.46 5.07
N LEU A 219 -5.02 -4.02 6.30
CA LEU A 219 -4.72 -4.73 7.53
C LEU A 219 -5.98 -4.84 8.37
N LEU A 220 -6.49 -6.07 8.56
CA LEU A 220 -7.60 -6.34 9.44
C LEU A 220 -7.08 -6.82 10.79
N PHE A 221 -7.66 -6.32 11.87
CA PHE A 221 -7.29 -6.68 13.23
C PHE A 221 -8.43 -7.43 13.91
N GLU A 222 -8.10 -8.57 14.49
CA GLU A 222 -8.99 -9.37 15.30
C GLU A 222 -8.19 -10.25 16.26
N ASN A 223 -8.63 -10.34 17.51
CA ASN A 223 -8.04 -11.23 18.52
C ASN A 223 -6.51 -11.10 18.68
N ASN A 224 -5.98 -9.88 18.64
CA ASN A 224 -4.54 -9.58 18.69
C ASN A 224 -3.72 -10.17 17.52
N GLU A 225 -4.37 -10.45 16.41
CA GLU A 225 -3.72 -10.85 15.15
C GLU A 225 -4.06 -9.85 14.05
N LEU A 226 -3.15 -9.71 13.07
CA LEU A 226 -3.37 -8.90 11.87
C LEU A 226 -3.40 -9.78 10.63
N PHE A 227 -4.49 -9.63 9.87
CA PHE A 227 -4.64 -10.24 8.56
C PHE A 227 -4.18 -9.25 7.48
N LEU A 228 -3.23 -9.66 6.69
CA LEU A 228 -2.71 -8.90 5.55
C LEU A 228 -3.42 -9.37 4.27
N VAL A 229 -4.37 -8.55 3.74
CA VAL A 229 -5.40 -9.03 2.80
C VAL A 229 -5.21 -8.63 1.33
N ASP A 230 -4.37 -7.68 1.01
CA ASP A 230 -4.18 -7.19 -0.37
C ASP A 230 -2.69 -7.18 -0.72
N PRO A 231 -2.09 -8.36 -1.05
CA PRO A 231 -0.68 -8.45 -1.41
C PRO A 231 -0.38 -7.66 -2.69
N PRO A 232 0.90 -7.29 -2.92
CA PRO A 232 1.29 -6.63 -4.15
C PRO A 232 0.95 -7.50 -5.37
N ASP A 233 0.71 -6.84 -6.47
CA ASP A 233 0.34 -7.48 -7.75
C ASP A 233 1.50 -7.58 -8.74
N VAL A 234 2.62 -7.00 -8.40
CA VAL A 234 3.89 -7.07 -9.13
C VAL A 234 5.05 -6.98 -8.15
N LEU A 235 6.18 -7.52 -8.55
CA LEU A 235 7.41 -7.39 -7.78
C LEU A 235 7.86 -5.93 -7.76
N TRP A 236 7.97 -5.38 -6.54
CA TRP A 236 8.52 -4.06 -6.29
C TRP A 236 9.82 -4.20 -5.52
N ARG A 237 10.89 -3.64 -6.04
CA ARG A 237 12.15 -3.55 -5.33
C ARG A 237 12.48 -2.11 -5.04
N GLY A 238 12.83 -1.82 -3.78
CA GLY A 238 13.10 -0.46 -3.37
C GLY A 238 13.55 -0.34 -1.93
N VAL A 239 13.61 0.88 -1.46
CA VAL A 239 13.93 1.18 -0.07
C VAL A 239 12.74 0.79 0.81
N HIS A 240 12.98 0.00 1.85
CA HIS A 240 11.96 -0.48 2.78
C HIS A 240 11.18 0.64 3.48
N LEU A 241 11.79 1.82 3.64
CA LEU A 241 11.12 3.00 4.20
C LEU A 241 9.89 3.46 3.42
N TRP A 242 9.73 3.02 2.16
CA TRP A 242 8.52 3.27 1.38
C TRP A 242 7.26 2.75 2.08
N ASP A 243 7.25 1.48 2.52
CA ASP A 243 6.08 0.87 3.16
C ASP A 243 5.78 1.51 4.52
N PHE A 244 6.82 1.83 5.28
CA PHE A 244 6.71 2.58 6.53
C PHE A 244 6.04 3.94 6.30
N ALA A 245 6.50 4.69 5.29
CA ALA A 245 5.94 5.98 4.91
C ALA A 245 4.49 5.85 4.39
N CYS A 246 4.15 4.76 3.68
CA CYS A 246 2.80 4.47 3.22
C CYS A 246 1.82 4.35 4.39
N PHE A 247 2.17 3.58 5.42
CA PHE A 247 1.32 3.43 6.60
C PHE A 247 1.14 4.75 7.34
N ARG A 248 2.24 5.42 7.69
CA ARG A 248 2.23 6.70 8.43
C ARG A 248 1.42 7.77 7.72
N SER A 249 1.71 8.00 6.43
CA SER A 249 1.00 9.02 5.65
C SER A 249 -0.50 8.71 5.53
N SER A 250 -0.90 7.44 5.48
CA SER A 250 -2.30 7.03 5.47
C SER A 250 -3.00 7.35 6.79
N MET A 251 -2.39 7.00 7.93
CA MET A 251 -2.93 7.32 9.27
C MET A 251 -2.99 8.82 9.51
N ARG A 252 -1.98 9.58 9.09
CA ARG A 252 -1.98 11.05 9.22
C ARG A 252 -3.11 11.69 8.42
N ARG A 253 -3.36 11.25 7.19
CA ARG A 253 -4.51 11.72 6.39
C ARG A 253 -5.83 11.38 7.06
N HIS A 254 -5.90 10.25 7.74
CA HIS A 254 -7.06 9.85 8.54
C HIS A 254 -7.29 10.84 9.69
N LEU A 255 -6.24 11.19 10.45
CA LEU A 255 -6.29 12.21 11.50
C LEU A 255 -6.78 13.58 10.97
N TRP A 256 -6.30 14.01 9.81
CA TRP A 256 -6.74 15.29 9.22
C TRP A 256 -8.19 15.25 8.76
N ARG A 257 -8.63 14.15 8.13
CA ARG A 257 -10.05 13.96 7.77
C ARG A 257 -10.95 13.96 8.99
N LEU A 258 -10.54 13.33 10.07
CA LEU A 258 -11.26 13.34 11.34
C LEU A 258 -11.32 14.75 11.91
N SER A 259 -10.21 15.47 11.92
CA SER A 259 -10.15 16.85 12.42
C SER A 259 -11.07 17.80 11.65
N LEU A 260 -11.28 17.56 10.36
CA LEU A 260 -12.21 18.34 9.54
C LEU A 260 -13.68 17.94 9.76
N ARG A 261 -13.95 16.63 9.94
CA ARG A 261 -15.33 16.13 10.06
C ARG A 261 -15.88 16.17 11.47
N ARG A 262 -15.01 15.97 12.48
CA ARG A 262 -15.33 15.91 13.90
C ARG A 262 -14.32 16.73 14.72
N PRO A 263 -14.30 18.06 14.58
CA PRO A 263 -13.29 18.92 15.19
C PRO A 263 -13.30 18.84 16.73
N TYR A 264 -14.43 18.49 17.32
CA TYR A 264 -14.59 18.39 18.78
C TYR A 264 -14.24 17.02 19.35
N ASP A 265 -14.05 15.99 18.52
CA ASP A 265 -13.70 14.64 18.96
C ASP A 265 -12.20 14.56 19.33
N ARG A 266 -11.88 15.07 20.53
CA ARG A 266 -10.51 15.10 21.05
C ARG A 266 -9.99 13.69 21.33
N HIS A 267 -10.84 12.80 21.85
CA HIS A 267 -10.48 11.43 22.19
C HIS A 267 -9.95 10.69 20.97
N GLN A 268 -10.75 10.63 19.92
CA GLN A 268 -10.38 9.93 18.69
C GLN A 268 -9.10 10.50 18.03
N ARG A 269 -8.94 11.83 18.04
CA ARG A 269 -7.71 12.45 17.52
C ARG A 269 -6.48 12.08 18.33
N THR A 270 -6.63 11.98 19.66
CA THR A 270 -5.56 11.52 20.54
C THR A 270 -5.23 10.06 20.27
N SER A 271 -6.23 9.20 20.15
CA SER A 271 -6.07 7.78 19.83
C SER A 271 -5.31 7.58 18.50
N ILE A 272 -5.65 8.32 17.43
CA ILE A 272 -4.91 8.21 16.15
C ILE A 272 -3.45 8.74 16.28
N ARG A 273 -3.20 9.78 17.07
CA ARG A 273 -1.82 10.25 17.31
C ARG A 273 -1.01 9.19 18.07
N GLN A 274 -1.60 8.60 19.10
CA GLN A 274 -0.99 7.49 19.84
C GLN A 274 -0.74 6.28 18.96
N SER A 275 -1.64 6.00 18.02
CA SER A 275 -1.50 4.93 17.03
C SER A 275 -0.30 5.13 16.11
N LEU A 276 -0.04 6.37 15.66
CA LEU A 276 1.17 6.69 14.89
C LEU A 276 2.44 6.43 15.71
N VAL A 277 2.48 6.86 16.96
CA VAL A 277 3.61 6.60 17.85
C VAL A 277 3.76 5.10 18.14
N ALA A 278 2.65 4.39 18.33
CA ALA A 278 2.67 2.94 18.56
C ALA A 278 3.20 2.18 17.34
N PHE A 279 2.80 2.55 16.12
CA PHE A 279 3.32 1.98 14.89
C PHE A 279 4.84 2.19 14.77
N GLU A 280 5.32 3.41 14.99
CA GLU A 280 6.75 3.74 14.98
C GLU A 280 7.51 2.92 16.01
N ARG A 281 7.00 2.86 17.25
CA ARG A 281 7.58 2.05 18.31
C ARG A 281 7.66 0.58 17.93
N GLY A 282 6.56 -0.03 17.44
CA GLY A 282 6.52 -1.42 17.03
C GLY A 282 7.54 -1.72 15.92
N TYR A 283 7.68 -0.80 14.97
CA TYR A 283 8.65 -0.91 13.89
C TYR A 283 10.10 -0.80 14.40
N CYS A 284 10.41 0.26 15.14
CA CYS A 284 11.77 0.52 15.61
C CYS A 284 12.26 -0.52 16.61
N THR A 285 11.43 -0.98 17.56
CA THR A 285 11.85 -2.02 18.53
C THR A 285 12.27 -3.32 17.87
N SER A 286 11.71 -3.66 16.73
CA SER A 286 12.10 -4.87 15.99
C SER A 286 13.47 -4.73 15.31
N PHE A 287 13.92 -3.51 15.03
CA PHE A 287 15.24 -3.23 14.45
C PHE A 287 16.31 -2.91 15.51
N THR A 288 15.96 -2.32 16.67
CA THR A 288 16.93 -1.79 17.65
C THR A 288 17.71 -2.85 18.40
N ASN A 289 17.24 -4.10 18.41
CA ASN A 289 18.11 -5.21 18.85
C ASN A 289 19.33 -5.41 17.93
N ARG A 290 19.42 -4.69 16.80
CA ARG A 290 20.51 -4.80 15.82
C ARG A 290 21.17 -3.49 15.43
N ASN A 291 20.47 -2.32 15.51
CA ASN A 291 21.06 -1.01 15.22
C ASN A 291 20.19 0.14 15.77
N PRO A 292 20.78 1.17 16.42
CA PRO A 292 20.06 2.41 16.74
C PRO A 292 19.54 3.06 15.43
N GLU A 293 18.48 3.85 15.55
CA GLU A 293 17.96 4.61 14.39
C GLU A 293 19.14 5.27 13.64
N PRO A 294 19.33 4.98 12.35
CA PRO A 294 20.45 5.56 11.63
C PRO A 294 20.30 7.08 11.57
N PRO A 295 21.39 7.84 11.66
CA PRO A 295 21.35 9.28 11.47
C PRO A 295 20.61 9.61 10.17
N GLY A 296 19.63 10.52 10.23
CA GLY A 296 18.82 10.90 9.08
C GLY A 296 17.56 10.03 8.84
N PHE A 297 17.23 9.07 9.73
CA PHE A 297 16.02 8.26 9.59
C PHE A 297 14.74 9.10 9.46
N ALA A 298 14.54 10.07 10.36
CA ALA A 298 13.38 10.95 10.31
C ALA A 298 13.31 11.73 8.98
N LEU A 299 14.43 12.26 8.51
CA LEU A 299 14.54 12.96 7.23
C LEU A 299 14.19 12.05 6.06
N ALA A 300 14.72 10.82 6.05
CA ALA A 300 14.45 9.81 5.02
C ALA A 300 12.96 9.45 5.00
N VAL A 301 12.35 9.19 6.16
CA VAL A 301 10.90 8.92 6.27
C VAL A 301 10.08 10.05 5.67
N ARG A 302 10.41 11.33 5.96
CA ARG A 302 9.70 12.48 5.39
C ARG A 302 9.84 12.57 3.87
N LEU A 303 11.01 12.22 3.33
CA LEU A 303 11.21 12.17 1.88
C LEU A 303 10.32 11.10 1.23
N PHE A 304 10.23 9.90 1.80
CA PHE A 304 9.36 8.85 1.28
C PHE A 304 7.86 9.18 1.47
N GLU A 305 7.48 9.86 2.54
CA GLU A 305 6.12 10.41 2.69
C GLU A 305 5.81 11.45 1.58
N LEU A 306 6.78 12.30 1.22
CA LEU A 306 6.64 13.26 0.11
C LEU A 306 6.51 12.53 -1.23
N GLN A 307 7.32 11.51 -1.49
CA GLN A 307 7.21 10.67 -2.70
C GLN A 307 5.84 9.97 -2.75
N ARG A 308 5.37 9.42 -1.62
CA ARG A 308 4.02 8.82 -1.55
C ARG A 308 2.91 9.83 -1.84
N ASN A 309 3.03 11.05 -1.33
CA ASN A 309 2.10 12.15 -1.64
C ASN A 309 2.06 12.42 -3.15
N ALA A 310 3.21 12.47 -3.82
CA ALA A 310 3.31 12.65 -5.27
C ALA A 310 2.62 11.52 -6.06
N VAL A 311 2.84 10.28 -5.67
CA VAL A 311 2.15 9.10 -6.26
C VAL A 311 0.62 9.25 -6.14
N LEU A 312 0.13 9.60 -4.96
CA LEU A 312 -1.30 9.79 -4.74
C LEU A 312 -1.87 10.96 -5.54
N MET A 313 -1.14 12.08 -5.66
CA MET A 313 -1.55 13.21 -6.50
C MET A 313 -1.63 12.81 -7.98
N THR A 314 -0.67 12.03 -8.47
CA THR A 314 -0.66 11.48 -9.84
C THR A 314 -1.92 10.66 -10.09
N MET A 315 -2.20 9.70 -9.22
CA MET A 315 -3.37 8.83 -9.31
C MET A 315 -4.69 9.62 -9.21
N GLN A 316 -4.76 10.60 -8.31
CA GLN A 316 -5.98 11.38 -8.11
C GLN A 316 -6.28 12.33 -9.26
N LYS A 317 -5.25 13.02 -9.81
CA LYS A 317 -5.42 13.86 -11.02
C LYS A 317 -5.93 13.03 -12.19
N ALA A 318 -5.41 11.81 -12.35
CA ALA A 318 -5.88 10.89 -13.37
C ALA A 318 -7.35 10.48 -13.20
N LYS A 319 -7.74 10.10 -11.97
CA LYS A 319 -9.15 9.75 -11.67
C LYS A 319 -10.10 10.91 -11.98
N VAL A 320 -9.72 12.14 -11.63
CA VAL A 320 -10.52 13.34 -11.92
C VAL A 320 -10.63 13.58 -13.44
N SER A 321 -9.54 13.41 -14.18
CA SER A 321 -9.54 13.52 -15.65
C SER A 321 -10.44 12.49 -16.30
N LEU A 322 -10.33 11.22 -15.92
CA LEU A 322 -11.16 10.12 -16.42
C LEU A 322 -12.65 10.32 -16.10
N ALA A 323 -12.96 10.79 -14.89
CA ALA A 323 -14.34 11.06 -14.49
C ALA A 323 -14.98 12.19 -15.32
N ARG A 324 -14.19 13.16 -15.78
CA ARG A 324 -14.68 14.25 -16.68
C ARG A 324 -14.93 13.78 -18.11
N GLN A 325 -14.19 12.77 -18.58
CA GLN A 325 -14.28 12.25 -19.94
C GLN A 325 -15.42 11.23 -20.12
N ARG A 326 -15.83 10.57 -19.05
CA ARG A 326 -16.94 9.60 -19.09
C ARG A 326 -18.25 10.35 -19.04
N LYS A 327 -19.06 10.26 -20.13
CA LYS A 327 -20.48 10.65 -20.10
C LYS A 327 -21.16 9.93 -18.92
N PRO A 328 -22.13 10.58 -18.23
CA PRO A 328 -22.85 9.93 -17.14
C PRO A 328 -23.54 8.66 -17.68
N ILE A 329 -22.94 7.51 -17.46
CA ILE A 329 -23.56 6.20 -17.69
C ILE A 329 -24.65 6.06 -16.65
N ALA A 330 -25.83 5.69 -17.12
CA ALA A 330 -27.06 5.56 -16.35
C ALA A 330 -26.84 4.93 -14.97
N ARG A 331 -27.51 5.51 -13.97
CA ARG A 331 -27.65 5.13 -12.58
C ARG A 331 -27.33 3.65 -12.28
N GLY A 332 -26.19 3.35 -11.73
CA GLY A 332 -25.82 2.00 -11.27
C GLY A 332 -24.43 1.93 -10.65
N ASN A 333 -23.43 2.51 -11.27
CA ASN A 333 -22.04 2.40 -10.78
C ASN A 333 -21.64 3.64 -9.97
N ARG A 334 -21.69 3.54 -8.67
CA ARG A 334 -21.08 4.49 -7.74
C ARG A 334 -19.56 4.40 -7.81
N LEU A 335 -18.96 4.93 -8.89
CA LEU A 335 -17.58 5.40 -8.82
C LEU A 335 -17.51 6.37 -7.66
N GLY A 336 -16.79 6.01 -6.60
CA GLY A 336 -16.75 6.63 -5.28
C GLY A 336 -17.19 8.09 -5.22
N ASN A 337 -17.86 8.44 -4.14
CA ASN A 337 -18.49 9.73 -3.91
C ASN A 337 -17.72 10.90 -4.55
N PRO A 338 -18.24 11.59 -5.57
CA PRO A 338 -17.54 12.68 -6.28
C PRO A 338 -17.10 13.82 -5.36
N PHE A 339 -17.78 14.00 -4.23
CA PHE A 339 -17.37 14.94 -3.17
C PHE A 339 -16.09 14.51 -2.44
N ALA A 340 -15.92 13.21 -2.16
CA ALA A 340 -14.68 12.72 -1.55
C ALA A 340 -13.46 12.94 -2.45
N ASN A 341 -13.63 12.81 -3.77
CA ASN A 341 -12.59 13.07 -4.75
C ASN A 341 -12.21 14.56 -4.86
N ARG A 342 -13.16 15.48 -4.68
CA ARG A 342 -12.90 16.93 -4.73
C ARG A 342 -12.05 17.42 -3.56
N LEU A 343 -12.20 16.84 -2.38
CA LEU A 343 -11.42 17.22 -1.18
C LEU A 343 -10.04 16.58 -1.12
N THR A 344 -9.81 15.51 -1.87
CA THR A 344 -8.55 14.76 -1.79
C THR A 344 -7.35 15.55 -2.33
N LEU A 345 -7.49 16.22 -3.48
CA LEU A 345 -6.40 17.02 -4.06
C LEU A 345 -5.98 18.21 -3.17
N PRO A 346 -6.90 19.04 -2.64
CA PRO A 346 -6.54 20.07 -1.67
C PRO A 346 -5.82 19.53 -0.43
N LEU A 347 -6.26 18.39 0.10
CA LEU A 347 -5.60 17.75 1.26
C LEU A 347 -4.19 17.29 0.91
N LEU A 348 -3.96 16.75 -0.28
CA LEU A 348 -2.63 16.35 -0.74
C LEU A 348 -1.70 17.57 -0.93
N GLU A 349 -2.22 18.72 -1.41
CA GLU A 349 -1.44 19.96 -1.48
C GLU A 349 -1.08 20.50 -0.08
N ILE A 350 -2.01 20.45 0.87
CA ILE A 350 -1.74 20.79 2.27
C ILE A 350 -0.68 19.87 2.86
N GLU A 351 -0.81 18.54 2.61
CA GLU A 351 0.17 17.54 3.05
C GLU A 351 1.56 17.82 2.45
N LYS A 352 1.65 18.13 1.16
CA LYS A 352 2.90 18.49 0.49
C LYS A 352 3.58 19.67 1.21
N ARG A 353 2.85 20.77 1.42
CA ARG A 353 3.40 21.97 2.09
C ARG A 353 3.86 21.66 3.51
N TRP A 354 3.06 20.89 4.25
CA TRP A 354 3.42 20.46 5.60
C TRP A 354 4.70 19.59 5.58
N LEU A 355 4.84 18.67 4.64
CA LEU A 355 6.03 17.82 4.49
C LEU A 355 7.28 18.65 4.20
N PHE A 356 7.21 19.64 3.31
CA PHE A 356 8.33 20.56 3.10
C PHE A 356 8.70 21.38 4.34
N GLN A 357 7.73 21.77 5.16
CA GLN A 357 8.00 22.42 6.44
C GLN A 357 8.71 21.46 7.43
N GLN A 358 8.29 20.17 7.45
CA GLN A 358 8.97 19.19 8.29
C GLN A 358 10.41 18.92 7.79
N LEU A 359 10.61 18.72 6.49
CA LEU A 359 11.94 18.57 5.91
C LEU A 359 12.85 19.75 6.25
N ALA A 360 12.33 20.99 6.17
CA ALA A 360 13.10 22.18 6.52
C ALA A 360 13.48 22.24 8.01
N ARG A 361 12.70 21.62 8.90
CA ARG A 361 13.01 21.57 10.35
C ARG A 361 14.06 20.50 10.69
N GLU A 362 14.13 19.45 9.91
CA GLU A 362 15.12 18.37 10.05
C GLU A 362 16.49 18.75 9.43
N LEU A 363 16.52 19.79 8.61
CA LEU A 363 17.75 20.36 8.06
C LEU A 363 18.31 21.41 9.02
N PRO A 364 19.63 21.42 9.28
CA PRO A 364 20.28 22.44 10.09
C PRO A 364 20.20 23.83 9.45
#